data_af0ac6c0c99ed26aca8d6b02e8a3f507
#
_entry.id   af0ac6c0c99ed26aca8d6b02e8a3f507
#
_cell.length_a   1.000
_cell.length_b   1.000
_cell.length_c   1.000
_cell.angle_alpha   90.00
_cell.angle_beta   90.00
_cell.angle_gamma   90.00
#
_symmetry.space_group_name_H-M   'P 1'
#
loop_
_entity.id
_entity.type
_entity.pdbx_description
1 polymer ?
#
loop_
_entity_poly.entity_id
_entity_poly.type
_entity_poly.pdbx_seq_one_letter_code
_entity_poly.pdbx_strand_id
1 'polypeptide(L)'
;MPPSQPIRATRGVRDILPAERAAWRVAEYAASAIAERFGYQEIETPIIEPAELIERGVGGETDIVSKELYKFNDRDKRWLVLRPEGTAGTVRAYFEGNLNQGPQPARLYLIGPMFRHDKPQAGRYRQLYQFNVEAIGDDSPALDAEVIELAWTWFRELGLSGVTLQLNSIGDGECRPAYRKALVDFLTPLADQLSGDSRRRLETNPMRVLDSKEDEHLLQQAPLITDYLCESCRTAFALVRSLLDAAGIEYKLNPRIVRGLDYYSRTAFEFWHQAIGGQQNALGGGGRYDGLAKELGWPDTPAVGFAAGLDRTVAMFAEEGIEIVAPPAAELLVVPDGAPPEAAAEVARICRDVRSTAVDYSDRSLKAKMRAANRLGSRWVALLNAEEAGRRVVQLKEMAGGEQRELPWAELPQALT
;
A
#
# COMPACT_ATOMS: atom_id res chain seq x y z
N MET A 1 28.77 34.67 -6.70
CA MET A 1 27.79 33.78 -7.35
C MET A 1 26.45 34.07 -6.73
N PRO A 2 25.35 34.22 -7.48
CA PRO A 2 24.04 34.29 -6.87
C PRO A 2 23.82 32.97 -6.05
N PRO A 3 23.13 33.02 -4.92
CA PRO A 3 22.86 31.82 -4.15
C PRO A 3 22.15 30.79 -5.05
N SER A 4 22.68 29.56 -5.10
CA SER A 4 22.07 28.48 -5.86
C SER A 4 20.64 28.29 -5.36
N GLN A 5 19.69 28.13 -6.27
CA GLN A 5 18.32 27.83 -5.86
C GLN A 5 18.28 26.57 -4.98
N PRO A 6 17.45 26.56 -3.94
CA PRO A 6 17.32 25.36 -3.10
C PRO A 6 16.95 24.14 -3.94
N ILE A 7 17.63 23.02 -3.69
CA ILE A 7 17.29 21.74 -4.30
C ILE A 7 15.98 21.26 -3.68
N ARG A 8 15.03 20.88 -4.53
CA ARG A 8 13.71 20.38 -4.12
C ARG A 8 13.53 18.91 -4.54
N ALA A 9 12.57 18.25 -3.94
CA ALA A 9 12.18 16.89 -4.34
C ALA A 9 11.79 16.85 -5.83
N THR A 10 12.07 15.73 -6.47
CA THR A 10 11.73 15.50 -7.89
C THR A 10 10.21 15.55 -8.09
N ARG A 11 9.78 16.10 -9.23
CA ARG A 11 8.35 16.20 -9.57
C ARG A 11 7.68 14.82 -9.55
N GLY A 12 6.56 14.71 -8.85
CA GLY A 12 5.76 13.49 -8.75
C GLY A 12 6.16 12.56 -7.62
N VAL A 13 7.19 12.91 -6.83
CA VAL A 13 7.50 12.28 -5.54
C VAL A 13 7.26 13.27 -4.42
N ARG A 14 7.07 12.78 -3.19
CA ARG A 14 6.87 13.62 -2.01
C ARG A 14 7.53 13.01 -0.79
N ASP A 15 7.82 13.85 0.19
CA ASP A 15 8.19 13.42 1.53
C ASP A 15 6.91 13.13 2.33
N ILE A 16 6.92 12.07 3.12
CA ILE A 16 5.88 11.77 4.12
C ILE A 16 6.39 12.31 5.45
N LEU A 17 5.90 13.47 5.84
CA LEU A 17 6.37 14.19 7.02
C LEU A 17 5.84 13.56 8.32
N PRO A 18 6.47 13.84 9.49
CA PRO A 18 6.11 13.21 10.77
C PRO A 18 4.62 13.29 11.13
N ALA A 19 3.94 14.39 10.81
CA ALA A 19 2.51 14.55 11.07
C ALA A 19 1.65 13.54 10.28
N GLU A 20 2.03 13.24 9.03
CA GLU A 20 1.33 12.25 8.19
C GLU A 20 1.70 10.81 8.58
N ARG A 21 2.95 10.58 9.06
CA ARG A 21 3.45 9.22 9.37
C ARG A 21 2.63 8.47 10.41
N ALA A 22 1.88 9.16 11.27
CA ALA A 22 0.98 8.50 12.20
C ALA A 22 -0.10 7.70 11.48
N ALA A 23 -0.78 8.31 10.51
CA ALA A 23 -1.80 7.66 9.70
C ALA A 23 -1.22 6.50 8.85
N TRP A 24 -0.04 6.70 8.30
CA TRP A 24 0.69 5.66 7.56
C TRP A 24 0.99 4.44 8.44
N ARG A 25 1.51 4.66 9.66
CA ARG A 25 1.81 3.58 10.60
C ARG A 25 0.56 2.78 10.99
N VAL A 26 -0.58 3.45 11.16
CA VAL A 26 -1.85 2.75 11.43
C VAL A 26 -2.20 1.83 10.27
N ALA A 27 -2.13 2.32 9.03
CA ALA A 27 -2.44 1.51 7.85
C ALA A 27 -1.45 0.35 7.63
N GLU A 28 -0.15 0.61 7.80
CA GLU A 28 0.92 -0.39 7.67
C GLU A 28 0.81 -1.47 8.76
N TYR A 29 0.61 -1.06 10.02
CA TYR A 29 0.47 -2.01 11.13
C TYR A 29 -0.77 -2.88 11.00
N ALA A 30 -1.91 -2.28 10.64
CA ALA A 30 -3.13 -3.04 10.37
C ALA A 30 -2.94 -4.02 9.21
N ALA A 31 -2.19 -3.63 8.15
CA ALA A 31 -1.89 -4.50 7.02
C ALA A 31 -1.05 -5.72 7.44
N SER A 32 0.02 -5.52 8.21
CA SER A 32 0.84 -6.62 8.73
C SER A 32 0.03 -7.52 9.66
N ALA A 33 -0.69 -6.93 10.63
CA ALA A 33 -1.45 -7.68 11.62
C ALA A 33 -2.55 -8.54 11.00
N ILE A 34 -3.25 -8.02 9.96
CA ILE A 34 -4.27 -8.81 9.26
C ILE A 34 -3.63 -9.92 8.42
N ALA A 35 -2.55 -9.63 7.69
CA ALA A 35 -1.86 -10.64 6.91
C ALA A 35 -1.39 -11.81 7.78
N GLU A 36 -0.77 -11.53 8.92
CA GLU A 36 -0.32 -12.54 9.89
C GLU A 36 -1.48 -13.35 10.47
N ARG A 37 -2.65 -12.75 10.74
CA ARG A 37 -3.85 -13.48 11.21
C ARG A 37 -4.40 -14.45 10.17
N PHE A 38 -4.22 -14.16 8.87
CA PHE A 38 -4.55 -15.05 7.77
C PHE A 38 -3.43 -16.05 7.43
N GLY A 39 -2.33 -16.05 8.22
CA GLY A 39 -1.20 -16.97 8.06
C GLY A 39 -0.22 -16.57 6.97
N TYR A 40 -0.23 -15.31 6.52
CA TYR A 40 0.75 -14.79 5.57
C TYR A 40 2.04 -14.38 6.29
N GLN A 41 3.17 -14.58 5.63
CA GLN A 41 4.50 -14.22 6.11
C GLN A 41 5.04 -13.04 5.31
N GLU A 42 5.74 -12.14 5.99
CA GLU A 42 6.35 -10.99 5.33
C GLU A 42 7.50 -11.42 4.42
N ILE A 43 7.54 -10.85 3.23
CA ILE A 43 8.66 -10.95 2.31
C ILE A 43 9.08 -9.56 1.85
N GLU A 44 10.38 -9.34 1.69
CA GLU A 44 10.93 -8.15 1.07
C GLU A 44 11.68 -8.55 -0.20
N THR A 45 11.28 -8.00 -1.34
CA THR A 45 11.95 -8.19 -2.63
C THR A 45 12.77 -6.94 -2.98
N PRO A 46 13.84 -7.06 -3.79
CA PRO A 46 14.61 -5.90 -4.20
C PRO A 46 13.77 -4.82 -4.87
N ILE A 47 14.12 -3.56 -4.64
CA ILE A 47 13.52 -2.41 -5.36
C ILE A 47 14.00 -2.39 -6.82
N ILE A 48 15.23 -2.84 -7.05
CA ILE A 48 15.84 -2.90 -8.38
C ILE A 48 15.72 -4.34 -8.87
N GLU A 49 15.04 -4.51 -9.99
CA GLU A 49 14.81 -5.81 -10.63
C GLU A 49 15.33 -5.82 -12.08
N PRO A 50 15.63 -7.01 -12.65
CA PRO A 50 15.88 -7.12 -14.06
C PRO A 50 14.67 -6.62 -14.88
N ALA A 51 14.93 -5.82 -15.93
CA ALA A 51 13.85 -5.31 -16.76
C ALA A 51 13.02 -6.46 -17.39
N GLU A 52 13.68 -7.54 -17.77
CA GLU A 52 13.04 -8.72 -18.34
C GLU A 52 11.98 -9.35 -17.41
N LEU A 53 12.21 -9.33 -16.09
CA LEU A 53 11.23 -9.83 -15.12
C LEU A 53 9.89 -9.12 -15.25
N ILE A 54 9.94 -7.79 -15.34
CA ILE A 54 8.75 -6.96 -15.43
C ILE A 54 8.14 -6.99 -16.84
N GLU A 55 8.97 -6.94 -17.88
CA GLU A 55 8.51 -6.96 -19.27
C GLU A 55 7.79 -8.27 -19.62
N ARG A 56 8.28 -9.41 -19.13
CA ARG A 56 7.64 -10.72 -19.33
C ARG A 56 6.45 -10.92 -18.41
N GLY A 57 6.58 -10.58 -17.12
CA GLY A 57 5.55 -10.82 -16.12
C GLY A 57 4.34 -9.91 -16.27
N VAL A 58 4.54 -8.61 -16.48
CA VAL A 58 3.45 -7.62 -16.54
C VAL A 58 2.79 -7.56 -17.93
N GLY A 59 3.55 -7.90 -18.98
CA GLY A 59 3.13 -7.83 -20.38
C GLY A 59 3.60 -6.55 -21.08
N GLY A 60 4.27 -6.74 -22.22
CA GLY A 60 4.94 -5.68 -23.00
C GLY A 60 4.03 -4.54 -23.47
N GLU A 61 2.77 -4.85 -23.75
CA GLU A 61 1.76 -3.90 -24.24
C GLU A 61 1.04 -3.12 -23.14
N THR A 62 1.37 -3.38 -21.86
CA THR A 62 0.75 -2.66 -20.74
C THR A 62 1.27 -1.21 -20.66
N ASP A 63 0.44 -0.28 -20.18
CA ASP A 63 0.87 1.09 -19.97
C ASP A 63 2.05 1.17 -18.97
N ILE A 64 2.10 0.27 -18.00
CA ILE A 64 3.21 0.16 -17.05
C ILE A 64 4.52 -0.09 -17.80
N VAL A 65 4.57 -1.11 -18.66
CA VAL A 65 5.81 -1.46 -19.38
C VAL A 65 6.13 -0.46 -20.48
N SER A 66 5.13 -0.05 -21.26
CA SER A 66 5.34 0.80 -22.44
C SER A 66 5.61 2.27 -22.11
N LYS A 67 5.12 2.80 -20.96
CA LYS A 67 5.11 4.25 -20.67
C LYS A 67 5.61 4.63 -19.28
N GLU A 68 5.51 3.74 -18.29
CA GLU A 68 5.65 4.11 -16.87
C GLU A 68 6.89 3.53 -16.19
N LEU A 69 7.67 2.66 -16.85
CA LEU A 69 8.87 2.07 -16.24
C LEU A 69 9.98 3.10 -16.02
N TYR A 70 10.58 3.08 -14.83
CA TYR A 70 11.90 3.63 -14.58
C TYR A 70 12.94 2.59 -14.98
N LYS A 71 13.36 2.61 -16.24
CA LYS A 71 14.32 1.68 -16.85
C LYS A 71 15.68 2.34 -17.05
N PHE A 72 16.75 1.68 -16.65
CA PHE A 72 18.11 2.19 -16.74
C PHE A 72 19.14 1.06 -16.91
N ASN A 73 20.34 1.39 -17.36
CA ASN A 73 21.44 0.45 -17.41
C ASN A 73 22.32 0.54 -16.18
N ASP A 74 22.77 -0.60 -15.66
CA ASP A 74 23.85 -0.66 -14.70
C ASP A 74 25.23 -0.47 -15.37
N ARG A 75 26.29 -0.55 -14.58
CA ARG A 75 27.68 -0.43 -15.11
C ARG A 75 28.07 -1.56 -16.07
N ASP A 76 27.42 -2.72 -15.93
CA ASP A 76 27.64 -3.91 -16.79
C ASP A 76 26.72 -3.90 -18.02
N LYS A 77 26.01 -2.80 -18.25
CA LYS A 77 25.05 -2.59 -19.38
C LYS A 77 23.83 -3.54 -19.31
N ARG A 78 23.49 -4.08 -18.13
CA ARG A 78 22.27 -4.83 -17.94
C ARG A 78 21.10 -3.87 -17.78
N TRP A 79 19.96 -4.18 -18.39
CA TRP A 79 18.74 -3.42 -18.22
C TRP A 79 18.07 -3.75 -16.90
N LEU A 80 17.95 -2.74 -16.07
CA LEU A 80 17.29 -2.80 -14.76
C LEU A 80 16.11 -1.85 -14.72
N VAL A 81 15.19 -2.09 -13.78
CA VAL A 81 14.05 -1.22 -13.49
C VAL A 81 13.92 -0.98 -11.99
N LEU A 82 13.31 0.13 -11.60
CA LEU A 82 12.69 0.24 -10.30
C LEU A 82 11.35 -0.51 -10.36
N ARG A 83 11.09 -1.42 -9.42
CA ARG A 83 9.88 -2.26 -9.42
C ARG A 83 8.60 -1.44 -9.50
N PRO A 84 7.73 -1.64 -10.50
CA PRO A 84 6.47 -0.91 -10.64
C PRO A 84 5.32 -1.56 -9.86
N GLU A 85 5.50 -2.80 -9.41
CA GLU A 85 4.55 -3.65 -8.68
C GLU A 85 5.32 -4.74 -7.92
N GLY A 86 4.65 -5.48 -7.03
CA GLY A 86 5.30 -6.46 -6.15
C GLY A 86 5.20 -7.91 -6.61
N THR A 87 4.21 -8.27 -7.43
CA THR A 87 3.83 -9.65 -7.72
C THR A 87 4.92 -10.43 -8.47
N ALA A 88 5.45 -9.86 -9.58
CA ALA A 88 6.48 -10.54 -10.37
C ALA A 88 7.76 -10.82 -9.55
N GLY A 89 8.19 -9.83 -8.73
CA GLY A 89 9.31 -9.98 -7.81
C GLY A 89 9.06 -11.06 -6.75
N THR A 90 7.85 -11.15 -6.21
CA THR A 90 7.46 -12.15 -5.22
C THR A 90 7.42 -13.55 -5.83
N VAL A 91 6.88 -13.72 -7.04
CA VAL A 91 6.89 -15.01 -7.76
C VAL A 91 8.31 -15.47 -8.05
N ARG A 92 9.20 -14.57 -8.51
CA ARG A 92 10.62 -14.88 -8.68
C ARG A 92 11.25 -15.36 -7.36
N ALA A 93 11.05 -14.60 -6.29
CA ALA A 93 11.61 -14.91 -4.97
C ALA A 93 11.07 -16.24 -4.40
N TYR A 94 9.81 -16.59 -4.67
CA TYR A 94 9.22 -17.87 -4.30
C TYR A 94 10.01 -19.06 -4.87
N PHE A 95 10.44 -19.01 -6.12
CA PHE A 95 11.23 -20.06 -6.73
C PHE A 95 12.70 -20.00 -6.35
N GLU A 96 13.34 -18.84 -6.42
CA GLU A 96 14.75 -18.67 -6.07
C GLU A 96 15.02 -18.99 -4.59
N GLY A 97 14.07 -18.68 -3.70
CA GLY A 97 14.11 -19.01 -2.28
C GLY A 97 13.69 -20.45 -1.96
N ASN A 98 13.36 -21.28 -2.94
CA ASN A 98 12.87 -22.65 -2.79
C ASN A 98 11.60 -22.76 -1.92
N LEU A 99 10.77 -21.72 -1.85
CA LEU A 99 9.52 -21.74 -1.10
C LEU A 99 8.49 -22.72 -1.71
N ASN A 100 8.65 -23.05 -3.00
CA ASN A 100 7.88 -24.08 -3.72
C ASN A 100 8.10 -25.50 -3.18
N GLN A 101 9.14 -25.74 -2.39
CA GLN A 101 9.43 -27.04 -1.75
C GLN A 101 8.83 -27.14 -0.34
N GLY A 102 8.35 -26.04 0.21
CA GLY A 102 7.70 -25.98 1.50
C GLY A 102 6.20 -26.28 1.47
N PRO A 103 5.49 -26.05 2.59
CA PRO A 103 4.03 -26.14 2.61
C PRO A 103 3.37 -25.21 1.59
N GLN A 104 2.32 -25.71 0.94
CA GLN A 104 1.55 -24.95 -0.05
C GLN A 104 0.10 -24.72 0.40
N PRO A 105 -0.54 -23.59 0.01
CA PRO A 105 0.06 -22.48 -0.70
C PRO A 105 1.08 -21.73 0.15
N ALA A 106 2.14 -21.22 -0.48
CA ALA A 106 2.98 -20.22 0.17
C ALA A 106 2.19 -18.90 0.27
N ARG A 107 1.98 -18.42 1.50
CA ARG A 107 1.27 -17.19 1.80
C ARG A 107 2.25 -16.08 2.14
N LEU A 108 2.36 -15.09 1.27
CA LEU A 108 3.37 -14.04 1.36
C LEU A 108 2.70 -12.66 1.31
N TYR A 109 3.21 -11.70 2.10
CA TYR A 109 2.82 -10.30 1.96
C TYR A 109 4.03 -9.38 1.93
N LEU A 110 3.90 -8.25 1.24
CA LEU A 110 4.92 -7.23 1.11
C LEU A 110 4.31 -5.84 1.28
N ILE A 111 4.94 -5.02 2.12
CA ILE A 111 4.60 -3.60 2.26
C ILE A 111 5.82 -2.78 1.82
N GLY A 112 5.68 -1.97 0.77
CA GLY A 112 6.84 -1.22 0.30
C GLY A 112 6.57 -0.29 -0.88
N PRO A 113 7.63 0.46 -1.29
CA PRO A 113 7.54 1.40 -2.37
C PRO A 113 7.54 0.73 -3.74
N MET A 114 6.73 1.28 -4.65
CA MET A 114 6.69 0.98 -6.08
C MET A 114 6.93 2.25 -6.88
N PHE A 115 7.37 2.13 -8.13
CA PHE A 115 7.82 3.26 -8.93
C PHE A 115 7.19 3.24 -10.33
N ARG A 116 6.41 4.29 -10.65
CA ARG A 116 5.76 4.44 -11.95
C ARG A 116 5.90 5.87 -12.45
N HIS A 117 6.43 6.05 -13.66
CA HIS A 117 6.57 7.36 -14.29
C HIS A 117 5.22 7.85 -14.86
N ASP A 118 4.19 7.86 -14.05
CA ASP A 118 2.87 8.35 -14.43
C ASP A 118 2.78 9.88 -14.36
N LYS A 119 1.71 10.43 -14.97
CA LYS A 119 1.39 11.86 -14.82
C LYS A 119 0.95 12.13 -13.38
N PRO A 120 1.67 13.00 -12.64
CA PRO A 120 1.32 13.27 -11.25
C PRO A 120 -0.06 13.92 -11.15
N GLN A 121 -0.91 13.35 -10.28
CA GLN A 121 -2.20 13.92 -9.88
C GLN A 121 -2.49 13.53 -8.43
N ALA A 122 -3.54 14.07 -7.84
CA ALA A 122 -3.92 13.74 -6.46
C ALA A 122 -4.06 12.22 -6.27
N GLY A 123 -3.33 11.66 -5.30
CA GLY A 123 -3.29 10.23 -5.03
C GLY A 123 -2.52 9.37 -6.06
N ARG A 124 -1.81 9.99 -7.02
CA ARG A 124 -0.91 9.32 -7.96
C ARG A 124 0.48 9.94 -7.87
N TYR A 125 1.38 9.18 -7.29
CA TYR A 125 2.78 9.55 -7.16
C TYR A 125 3.65 8.64 -8.02
N ARG A 126 4.84 9.13 -8.38
CA ARG A 126 5.84 8.34 -9.11
C ARG A 126 6.58 7.36 -8.21
N GLN A 127 6.66 7.66 -6.92
CA GLN A 127 6.93 6.71 -5.85
C GLN A 127 5.65 6.60 -5.04
N LEU A 128 5.07 5.43 -5.01
CA LEU A 128 3.85 5.08 -4.28
C LEU A 128 4.14 3.87 -3.40
N TYR A 129 3.31 3.62 -2.41
CA TYR A 129 3.47 2.48 -1.52
C TYR A 129 2.30 1.53 -1.65
N GLN A 130 2.59 0.24 -1.63
CA GLN A 130 1.57 -0.80 -1.72
C GLN A 130 1.67 -1.78 -0.55
N PHE A 131 0.50 -2.28 -0.14
CA PHE A 131 0.34 -3.53 0.56
C PHE A 131 -0.04 -4.58 -0.47
N ASN A 132 0.82 -5.61 -0.62
CA ASN A 132 0.64 -6.72 -1.56
C ASN A 132 0.47 -8.00 -0.78
N VAL A 133 -0.38 -8.89 -1.25
CA VAL A 133 -0.62 -10.23 -0.69
C VAL A 133 -0.64 -11.22 -1.85
N GLU A 134 0.14 -12.31 -1.72
CA GLU A 134 0.27 -13.32 -2.76
C GLU A 134 0.16 -14.71 -2.12
N ALA A 135 -0.76 -15.52 -2.62
CA ALA A 135 -0.92 -16.94 -2.28
C ALA A 135 -0.56 -17.78 -3.50
N ILE A 136 0.55 -18.51 -3.43
CA ILE A 136 1.19 -19.19 -4.58
C ILE A 136 1.22 -20.69 -4.32
N GLY A 137 0.78 -21.50 -5.29
CA GLY A 137 0.90 -22.96 -5.27
C GLY A 137 -0.41 -23.71 -5.04
N ASP A 138 -1.57 -23.04 -5.12
CA ASP A 138 -2.88 -23.66 -4.97
C ASP A 138 -3.89 -23.06 -5.98
N ASP A 139 -4.60 -23.93 -6.70
CA ASP A 139 -5.59 -23.55 -7.72
C ASP A 139 -7.03 -23.45 -7.20
N SER A 140 -7.23 -23.69 -5.89
CA SER A 140 -8.56 -23.66 -5.26
C SER A 140 -9.20 -22.27 -5.36
N PRO A 141 -10.43 -22.15 -5.90
CA PRO A 141 -11.14 -20.88 -5.90
C PRO A 141 -11.51 -20.38 -4.49
N ALA A 142 -11.45 -21.24 -3.47
CA ALA A 142 -11.65 -20.84 -2.08
C ALA A 142 -10.53 -19.91 -1.61
N LEU A 143 -9.31 -20.07 -2.14
CA LEU A 143 -8.19 -19.20 -1.85
C LEU A 143 -8.41 -17.78 -2.44
N ASP A 144 -9.11 -17.67 -3.56
CA ASP A 144 -9.50 -16.37 -4.12
C ASP A 144 -10.42 -15.60 -3.16
N ALA A 145 -11.39 -16.31 -2.59
CA ALA A 145 -12.30 -15.72 -1.60
C ALA A 145 -11.56 -15.33 -0.32
N GLU A 146 -10.62 -16.15 0.17
CA GLU A 146 -9.76 -15.84 1.34
C GLU A 146 -8.96 -14.56 1.12
N VAL A 147 -8.33 -14.40 -0.05
CA VAL A 147 -7.55 -13.21 -0.39
C VAL A 147 -8.43 -11.95 -0.45
N ILE A 148 -9.65 -12.08 -0.99
CA ILE A 148 -10.63 -10.99 -1.01
C ILE A 148 -11.08 -10.64 0.42
N GLU A 149 -11.36 -11.65 1.25
CA GLU A 149 -11.77 -11.47 2.65
C GLU A 149 -10.67 -10.78 3.47
N LEU A 150 -9.40 -11.14 3.28
CA LEU A 150 -8.28 -10.48 3.92
C LEU A 150 -8.25 -8.98 3.58
N ALA A 151 -8.33 -8.63 2.30
CA ALA A 151 -8.33 -7.24 1.86
C ALA A 151 -9.55 -6.47 2.37
N TRP A 152 -10.74 -7.08 2.30
CA TRP A 152 -11.98 -6.51 2.85
C TRP A 152 -11.86 -6.22 4.34
N THR A 153 -11.37 -7.20 5.12
CA THR A 153 -11.19 -7.09 6.56
C THR A 153 -10.21 -5.96 6.91
N TRP A 154 -9.11 -5.84 6.16
CA TRP A 154 -8.16 -4.74 6.35
C TRP A 154 -8.81 -3.37 6.19
N PHE A 155 -9.57 -3.13 5.12
CA PHE A 155 -10.27 -1.86 4.94
C PHE A 155 -11.31 -1.60 6.05
N ARG A 156 -12.02 -2.64 6.50
CA ARG A 156 -13.01 -2.53 7.58
C ARG A 156 -12.35 -2.20 8.93
N GLU A 157 -11.22 -2.80 9.25
CA GLU A 157 -10.47 -2.52 10.49
C GLU A 157 -9.86 -1.11 10.50
N LEU A 158 -9.53 -0.57 9.34
CA LEU A 158 -9.16 0.83 9.20
C LEU A 158 -10.34 1.81 9.38
N GLY A 159 -11.57 1.30 9.52
CA GLY A 159 -12.78 2.12 9.64
C GLY A 159 -13.31 2.65 8.32
N LEU A 160 -12.79 2.18 7.18
CA LEU A 160 -13.21 2.65 5.86
C LEU A 160 -14.53 2.01 5.45
N SER A 161 -15.64 2.72 5.68
CA SER A 161 -17.00 2.23 5.44
C SER A 161 -17.45 2.42 4.00
N GLY A 162 -16.91 3.40 3.29
CA GLY A 162 -17.25 3.73 1.90
C GLY A 162 -16.62 2.82 0.84
N VAL A 163 -15.89 1.76 1.26
CA VAL A 163 -15.29 0.80 0.34
C VAL A 163 -16.33 -0.17 -0.20
N THR A 164 -16.31 -0.39 -1.51
CA THR A 164 -17.16 -1.37 -2.20
C THR A 164 -16.31 -2.35 -2.99
N LEU A 165 -16.64 -3.65 -2.88
CA LEU A 165 -16.01 -4.70 -3.68
C LEU A 165 -16.68 -4.81 -5.06
N GLN A 166 -15.88 -4.71 -6.11
CA GLN A 166 -16.28 -5.00 -7.47
C GLN A 166 -15.69 -6.36 -7.85
N LEU A 167 -16.48 -7.28 -8.35
CA LEU A 167 -16.11 -8.66 -8.62
C LEU A 167 -16.44 -9.07 -10.06
N ASN A 168 -15.52 -9.77 -10.71
CA ASN A 168 -15.68 -10.35 -12.03
C ASN A 168 -14.95 -11.68 -12.16
N SER A 169 -15.27 -12.42 -13.24
CA SER A 169 -14.42 -13.48 -13.77
C SER A 169 -14.05 -13.13 -15.21
N ILE A 170 -12.74 -13.08 -15.48
CA ILE A 170 -12.22 -12.80 -16.82
C ILE A 170 -11.89 -14.07 -17.61
N GLY A 171 -12.37 -15.24 -17.12
CA GLY A 171 -12.14 -16.52 -17.75
C GLY A 171 -10.66 -16.93 -17.83
N ASP A 172 -10.42 -18.05 -18.44
CA ASP A 172 -9.08 -18.61 -18.66
C ASP A 172 -8.80 -18.82 -20.16
N GLY A 173 -7.75 -19.56 -20.48
CA GLY A 173 -7.33 -19.87 -21.85
C GLY A 173 -8.38 -20.63 -22.67
N GLU A 174 -9.31 -21.34 -22.02
CA GLU A 174 -10.41 -22.03 -22.70
C GLU A 174 -11.55 -21.07 -23.06
N CYS A 175 -11.91 -20.16 -22.17
CA CYS A 175 -13.04 -19.23 -22.36
C CYS A 175 -12.68 -18.07 -23.30
N ARG A 176 -11.47 -17.51 -23.18
CA ARG A 176 -11.08 -16.24 -23.83
C ARG A 176 -11.13 -16.22 -25.34
N PRO A 177 -10.80 -17.29 -26.08
CA PRO A 177 -10.85 -17.25 -27.56
C PRO A 177 -12.23 -16.93 -28.10
N ALA A 178 -13.27 -17.57 -27.56
CA ALA A 178 -14.66 -17.34 -27.97
C ALA A 178 -15.12 -15.92 -27.61
N TYR A 179 -14.82 -15.47 -26.40
CA TYR A 179 -15.15 -14.11 -25.96
C TYR A 179 -14.39 -13.05 -26.78
N ARG A 180 -13.08 -13.24 -27.00
CA ARG A 180 -12.27 -12.31 -27.80
C ARG A 180 -12.88 -12.15 -29.20
N LYS A 181 -13.29 -13.26 -29.82
CA LYS A 181 -13.94 -13.22 -31.14
C LYS A 181 -15.22 -12.37 -31.08
N ALA A 182 -16.10 -12.64 -30.14
CA ALA A 182 -17.34 -11.87 -29.97
C ALA A 182 -17.10 -10.39 -29.72
N LEU A 183 -16.09 -10.07 -28.90
CA LEU A 183 -15.73 -8.68 -28.61
C LEU A 183 -15.14 -7.97 -29.84
N VAL A 184 -14.28 -8.63 -30.63
CA VAL A 184 -13.77 -8.08 -31.88
C VAL A 184 -14.88 -7.88 -32.89
N ASP A 185 -15.79 -8.86 -33.05
CA ASP A 185 -16.96 -8.76 -33.96
C ASP A 185 -17.86 -7.58 -33.56
N PHE A 186 -18.00 -7.29 -32.26
CA PHE A 186 -18.77 -6.15 -31.75
C PHE A 186 -18.03 -4.83 -31.97
N LEU A 187 -16.72 -4.73 -31.72
CA LEU A 187 -15.94 -3.50 -31.77
C LEU A 187 -15.56 -3.07 -33.20
N THR A 188 -15.37 -4.02 -34.12
CA THR A 188 -14.93 -3.73 -35.50
C THR A 188 -15.85 -2.72 -36.23
N PRO A 189 -17.17 -2.82 -36.18
CA PRO A 189 -18.05 -1.81 -36.78
C PRO A 189 -17.98 -0.43 -36.13
N LEU A 190 -17.46 -0.34 -34.90
CA LEU A 190 -17.31 0.88 -34.12
C LEU A 190 -15.89 1.49 -34.21
N ALA A 191 -14.97 0.85 -34.93
CA ALA A 191 -13.54 1.19 -34.94
C ALA A 191 -13.25 2.68 -35.24
N ASP A 192 -14.00 3.28 -36.15
CA ASP A 192 -13.83 4.70 -36.52
C ASP A 192 -14.29 5.67 -35.43
N GLN A 193 -15.16 5.21 -34.51
CA GLN A 193 -15.68 5.98 -33.40
C GLN A 193 -14.82 5.84 -32.14
N LEU A 194 -13.96 4.80 -32.07
CA LEU A 194 -13.09 4.56 -30.94
C LEU A 194 -11.96 5.60 -30.85
N SER A 195 -11.53 5.87 -29.64
CA SER A 195 -10.32 6.67 -29.39
C SER A 195 -9.07 6.03 -30.01
N GLY A 196 -8.02 6.83 -30.25
CA GLY A 196 -6.79 6.35 -30.87
C GLY A 196 -6.13 5.21 -30.08
N ASP A 197 -6.21 5.26 -28.73
CA ASP A 197 -5.69 4.21 -27.87
C ASP A 197 -6.53 2.92 -27.96
N SER A 198 -7.85 3.04 -27.99
CA SER A 198 -8.75 1.89 -28.12
C SER A 198 -8.65 1.21 -29.48
N ARG A 199 -8.41 1.98 -30.56
CA ARG A 199 -8.14 1.40 -31.90
C ARG A 199 -6.88 0.53 -31.90
N ARG A 200 -5.80 0.99 -31.30
CA ARG A 200 -4.57 0.17 -31.16
C ARG A 200 -4.81 -1.08 -30.31
N ARG A 201 -5.54 -0.92 -29.18
CA ARG A 201 -5.90 -2.04 -28.29
C ARG A 201 -6.81 -3.08 -28.98
N LEU A 202 -7.67 -2.65 -29.90
CA LEU A 202 -8.51 -3.57 -30.67
C LEU A 202 -7.69 -4.57 -31.48
N GLU A 203 -6.53 -4.15 -32.00
CA GLU A 203 -5.62 -5.01 -32.77
C GLU A 203 -4.78 -5.93 -31.86
N THR A 204 -4.29 -5.42 -30.74
CA THR A 204 -3.33 -6.12 -29.86
C THR A 204 -4.03 -6.88 -28.74
N ASN A 205 -4.81 -6.18 -27.91
CA ASN A 205 -5.54 -6.75 -26.78
C ASN A 205 -6.95 -6.12 -26.66
N PRO A 206 -7.94 -6.64 -27.41
CA PRO A 206 -9.29 -6.05 -27.46
C PRO A 206 -10.00 -6.00 -26.10
N MET A 207 -9.67 -6.88 -25.14
CA MET A 207 -10.25 -6.83 -23.81
C MET A 207 -9.90 -5.51 -23.08
N ARG A 208 -8.77 -4.90 -23.36
CA ARG A 208 -8.37 -3.61 -22.79
C ARG A 208 -9.14 -2.41 -23.30
N VAL A 209 -9.88 -2.57 -24.41
CA VAL A 209 -10.81 -1.53 -24.88
C VAL A 209 -11.89 -1.28 -23.83
N LEU A 210 -12.29 -2.33 -23.08
CA LEU A 210 -13.30 -2.23 -22.02
C LEU A 210 -12.88 -1.31 -20.84
N ASP A 211 -11.60 -1.06 -20.66
CA ASP A 211 -11.06 -0.11 -19.66
C ASP A 211 -11.16 1.37 -20.12
N SER A 212 -11.52 1.60 -21.40
CA SER A 212 -11.56 2.97 -21.94
C SER A 212 -12.79 3.71 -21.42
N LYS A 213 -12.54 4.76 -20.66
CA LYS A 213 -13.61 5.68 -20.21
C LYS A 213 -14.05 6.66 -21.31
N GLU A 214 -13.14 6.99 -22.22
CA GLU A 214 -13.42 7.85 -23.36
C GLU A 214 -14.47 7.20 -24.25
N ASP A 215 -14.37 5.86 -24.41
CA ASP A 215 -15.26 5.07 -25.25
C ASP A 215 -16.38 4.38 -24.47
N GLU A 216 -16.55 4.64 -23.18
CA GLU A 216 -17.52 3.98 -22.29
C GLU A 216 -18.94 3.96 -22.88
N HIS A 217 -19.33 5.06 -23.54
CA HIS A 217 -20.64 5.19 -24.16
C HIS A 217 -20.88 4.21 -25.32
N LEU A 218 -19.82 3.77 -26.01
CA LEU A 218 -19.86 2.78 -27.08
C LEU A 218 -19.87 1.33 -26.54
N LEU A 219 -19.39 1.16 -25.31
CA LEU A 219 -19.17 -0.16 -24.70
C LEU A 219 -20.37 -0.68 -23.91
N GLN A 220 -21.44 0.07 -23.78
CA GLN A 220 -22.61 -0.30 -22.96
C GLN A 220 -23.24 -1.63 -23.36
N GLN A 221 -23.20 -1.97 -24.64
CA GLN A 221 -23.75 -3.21 -25.20
C GLN A 221 -22.68 -4.25 -25.56
N ALA A 222 -21.43 -4.04 -25.13
CA ALA A 222 -20.37 -5.01 -25.36
C ALA A 222 -20.71 -6.37 -24.73
N PRO A 223 -20.37 -7.49 -25.39
CA PRO A 223 -20.60 -8.82 -24.84
C PRO A 223 -19.90 -8.95 -23.48
N LEU A 224 -20.51 -9.69 -22.56
CA LEU A 224 -19.98 -9.90 -21.22
C LEU A 224 -19.16 -11.20 -21.18
N ILE A 225 -17.97 -11.17 -20.60
CA ILE A 225 -17.12 -12.38 -20.48
C ILE A 225 -17.83 -13.49 -19.71
N THR A 226 -18.70 -13.13 -18.75
CA THR A 226 -19.46 -14.09 -17.95
C THR A 226 -20.39 -14.99 -18.76
N ASP A 227 -20.80 -14.57 -19.96
CA ASP A 227 -21.65 -15.36 -20.86
C ASP A 227 -20.84 -16.40 -21.66
N TYR A 228 -19.51 -16.30 -21.63
CA TYR A 228 -18.59 -17.14 -22.37
C TYR A 228 -17.76 -18.07 -21.47
N LEU A 229 -17.98 -18.06 -20.15
CA LEU A 229 -17.25 -18.89 -19.23
C LEU A 229 -17.46 -20.38 -19.52
N CYS A 230 -16.36 -21.15 -19.59
CA CYS A 230 -16.42 -22.60 -19.59
C CYS A 230 -16.98 -23.14 -18.27
N GLU A 231 -17.32 -24.41 -18.20
CA GLU A 231 -17.92 -25.00 -17.01
C GLU A 231 -17.02 -24.87 -15.78
N SER A 232 -15.70 -25.10 -15.95
CA SER A 232 -14.71 -24.94 -14.88
C SER A 232 -14.69 -23.53 -14.31
N CYS A 233 -14.60 -22.50 -15.17
CA CYS A 233 -14.58 -21.10 -14.73
C CYS A 233 -15.91 -20.68 -14.09
N ARG A 234 -17.05 -21.18 -14.59
CA ARG A 234 -18.36 -20.91 -14.02
C ARG A 234 -18.50 -21.47 -12.62
N THR A 235 -18.09 -22.74 -12.44
CA THR A 235 -18.11 -23.42 -11.15
C THR A 235 -17.18 -22.75 -10.14
N ALA A 236 -15.94 -22.41 -10.57
CA ALA A 236 -14.98 -21.69 -9.74
C ALA A 236 -15.52 -20.34 -9.27
N PHE A 237 -16.09 -19.56 -10.19
CA PHE A 237 -16.66 -18.24 -9.87
C PHE A 237 -17.89 -18.33 -8.96
N ALA A 238 -18.73 -19.37 -9.15
CA ALA A 238 -19.86 -19.63 -8.27
C ALA A 238 -19.40 -19.96 -6.84
N LEU A 239 -18.33 -20.73 -6.68
CA LEU A 239 -17.76 -21.04 -5.36
C LEU A 239 -17.22 -19.79 -4.67
N VAL A 240 -16.44 -18.94 -5.38
CA VAL A 240 -15.94 -17.66 -4.82
C VAL A 240 -17.11 -16.83 -4.28
N ARG A 241 -18.17 -16.66 -5.08
CA ARG A 241 -19.36 -15.89 -4.67
C ARG A 241 -20.04 -16.48 -3.46
N SER A 242 -20.24 -17.81 -3.44
CA SER A 242 -20.87 -18.50 -2.30
C SER A 242 -20.09 -18.32 -1.00
N LEU A 243 -18.74 -18.33 -1.06
CA LEU A 243 -17.90 -18.10 0.11
C LEU A 243 -17.95 -16.65 0.59
N LEU A 244 -17.95 -15.68 -0.32
CA LEU A 244 -18.12 -14.26 0.03
C LEU A 244 -19.50 -14.00 0.65
N ASP A 245 -20.56 -14.59 0.09
CA ASP A 245 -21.91 -14.51 0.64
C ASP A 245 -21.98 -15.10 2.06
N ALA A 246 -21.33 -16.25 2.28
CA ALA A 246 -21.25 -16.89 3.60
C ALA A 246 -20.45 -16.06 4.61
N ALA A 247 -19.43 -15.32 4.15
CA ALA A 247 -18.65 -14.39 4.97
C ALA A 247 -19.36 -13.04 5.21
N GLY A 248 -20.53 -12.82 4.61
CA GLY A 248 -21.27 -11.55 4.70
C GLY A 248 -20.57 -10.40 3.99
N ILE A 249 -19.74 -10.67 2.99
CA ILE A 249 -19.03 -9.66 2.19
C ILE A 249 -19.89 -9.26 1.01
N GLU A 250 -20.36 -8.02 1.03
CA GLU A 250 -21.15 -7.46 -0.08
C GLU A 250 -20.25 -7.12 -1.27
N TYR A 251 -20.68 -7.51 -2.46
CA TYR A 251 -19.99 -7.20 -3.71
C TYR A 251 -20.95 -6.81 -4.83
N LYS A 252 -20.42 -6.09 -5.82
CA LYS A 252 -21.10 -5.77 -7.06
C LYS A 252 -20.46 -6.56 -8.20
N LEU A 253 -21.25 -7.30 -8.96
CA LEU A 253 -20.77 -7.91 -10.19
C LEU A 253 -20.50 -6.80 -11.21
N ASN A 254 -19.24 -6.73 -11.67
CA ASN A 254 -18.83 -5.74 -12.64
C ASN A 254 -18.07 -6.41 -13.80
N PRO A 255 -18.79 -6.83 -14.85
CA PRO A 255 -18.22 -7.58 -15.95
C PRO A 255 -17.24 -6.77 -16.83
N ARG A 256 -17.05 -5.50 -16.53
CA ARG A 256 -16.10 -4.62 -17.23
C ARG A 256 -14.73 -4.53 -16.56
N ILE A 257 -14.55 -5.12 -15.38
CA ILE A 257 -13.22 -5.21 -14.77
C ILE A 257 -12.39 -6.22 -15.55
N VAL A 258 -11.33 -5.76 -16.21
CA VAL A 258 -10.40 -6.60 -16.98
C VAL A 258 -8.98 -6.55 -16.46
N ARG A 259 -8.66 -5.70 -15.51
CA ARG A 259 -7.35 -5.46 -14.89
C ARG A 259 -6.28 -4.91 -15.84
N GLY A 260 -5.41 -4.06 -15.31
CA GLY A 260 -4.35 -3.38 -16.06
C GLY A 260 -3.09 -4.22 -16.36
N LEU A 261 -3.07 -5.52 -15.99
CA LEU A 261 -1.93 -6.43 -16.14
C LEU A 261 -2.41 -7.68 -16.89
N ASP A 262 -1.59 -8.19 -17.82
CA ASP A 262 -2.03 -9.22 -18.76
C ASP A 262 -2.02 -10.63 -18.16
N TYR A 263 -1.37 -10.84 -17.02
CA TYR A 263 -1.24 -12.15 -16.37
C TYR A 263 -2.52 -12.66 -15.68
N TYR A 264 -3.52 -11.81 -15.43
CA TYR A 264 -4.72 -12.23 -14.72
C TYR A 264 -5.55 -13.27 -15.49
N SER A 265 -6.14 -14.20 -14.73
CA SER A 265 -7.05 -15.23 -15.19
C SER A 265 -8.18 -15.43 -14.18
N ARG A 266 -9.30 -16.02 -14.60
CA ARG A 266 -10.43 -16.38 -13.73
C ARG A 266 -10.90 -15.21 -12.87
N THR A 267 -10.75 -15.27 -11.54
CA THR A 267 -11.21 -14.24 -10.60
C THR A 267 -10.47 -12.92 -10.76
N ALA A 268 -11.21 -11.82 -10.88
CA ALA A 268 -10.70 -10.46 -10.88
C ALA A 268 -11.56 -9.58 -9.98
N PHE A 269 -10.93 -8.73 -9.17
CA PHE A 269 -11.65 -7.87 -8.23
C PHE A 269 -10.95 -6.53 -8.01
N GLU A 270 -11.74 -5.53 -7.59
CA GLU A 270 -11.26 -4.21 -7.19
C GLU A 270 -12.04 -3.70 -5.98
N PHE A 271 -11.35 -2.98 -5.12
CA PHE A 271 -11.94 -2.22 -4.02
C PHE A 271 -12.04 -0.76 -4.42
N TRP A 272 -13.26 -0.27 -4.57
CA TRP A 272 -13.53 1.10 -4.96
C TRP A 272 -14.00 1.93 -3.78
N HIS A 273 -13.65 3.22 -3.79
CA HIS A 273 -14.15 4.19 -2.82
C HIS A 273 -14.77 5.39 -3.54
N GLN A 274 -15.96 5.81 -3.11
CA GLN A 274 -16.74 6.84 -3.81
C GLN A 274 -16.10 8.23 -3.75
N ALA A 275 -15.35 8.54 -2.69
CA ALA A 275 -14.67 9.83 -2.53
C ALA A 275 -13.47 10.00 -3.47
N ILE A 276 -12.95 8.92 -4.06
CA ILE A 276 -11.91 9.03 -5.07
C ILE A 276 -12.57 9.43 -6.38
N GLY A 277 -12.63 10.75 -6.62
CA GLY A 277 -13.14 11.32 -7.86
C GLY A 277 -12.23 11.04 -9.05
N GLY A 278 -12.80 11.05 -10.26
CA GLY A 278 -12.05 10.92 -11.52
C GLY A 278 -11.98 9.50 -12.08
N GLN A 279 -10.96 9.24 -12.89
CA GLN A 279 -10.90 8.06 -13.76
C GLN A 279 -10.58 6.73 -13.06
N GLN A 280 -10.19 6.72 -11.78
CA GLN A 280 -9.79 5.49 -11.07
C GLN A 280 -10.22 5.55 -9.60
N ASN A 281 -11.35 4.94 -9.29
CA ASN A 281 -11.91 4.87 -7.95
C ASN A 281 -11.27 3.74 -7.10
N ALA A 282 -10.32 2.97 -7.63
CA ALA A 282 -9.76 1.82 -6.97
C ALA A 282 -8.73 2.21 -5.90
N LEU A 283 -8.93 1.74 -4.67
CA LEU A 283 -7.94 1.70 -3.61
C LEU A 283 -6.93 0.58 -3.83
N GLY A 284 -7.38 -0.52 -4.38
CA GLY A 284 -6.61 -1.69 -4.69
C GLY A 284 -7.41 -2.70 -5.49
N GLY A 285 -6.78 -3.80 -5.81
CA GLY A 285 -7.43 -4.89 -6.49
C GLY A 285 -6.47 -6.01 -6.84
N GLY A 286 -7.02 -7.12 -7.27
CA GLY A 286 -6.28 -8.33 -7.50
C GLY A 286 -7.03 -9.32 -8.36
N GLY A 287 -6.62 -10.55 -8.24
CA GLY A 287 -7.22 -11.68 -8.93
C GLY A 287 -6.25 -12.86 -9.04
N ARG A 288 -6.69 -13.89 -9.72
CA ARG A 288 -5.91 -15.10 -10.01
C ARG A 288 -4.98 -14.87 -11.20
N TYR A 289 -3.79 -15.47 -11.17
CA TYR A 289 -2.76 -15.33 -12.21
C TYR A 289 -1.94 -16.61 -12.40
N ASP A 290 -2.60 -17.69 -12.79
CA ASP A 290 -2.00 -19.04 -12.86
C ASP A 290 -0.85 -19.15 -13.88
N GLY A 291 -0.83 -18.32 -14.94
CA GLY A 291 0.20 -18.35 -15.98
C GLY A 291 1.49 -17.61 -15.70
N LEU A 292 1.55 -16.74 -14.68
CA LEU A 292 2.67 -15.82 -14.48
C LEU A 292 3.99 -16.55 -14.24
N ALA A 293 4.02 -17.56 -13.39
CA ALA A 293 5.25 -18.34 -13.12
C ALA A 293 5.85 -18.91 -14.41
N LYS A 294 5.01 -19.47 -15.29
CA LYS A 294 5.42 -20.02 -16.58
C LYS A 294 5.96 -18.95 -17.53
N GLU A 295 5.34 -17.79 -17.59
CA GLU A 295 5.83 -16.65 -18.38
C GLU A 295 7.20 -16.16 -17.91
N LEU A 296 7.47 -16.27 -16.62
CA LEU A 296 8.77 -15.95 -16.02
C LEU A 296 9.81 -17.06 -16.21
N GLY A 297 9.44 -18.21 -16.81
CA GLY A 297 10.33 -19.34 -17.08
C GLY A 297 10.40 -20.38 -15.97
N TRP A 298 9.48 -20.33 -15.00
CA TRP A 298 9.32 -21.29 -13.91
C TRP A 298 8.23 -22.33 -14.24
N PRO A 299 8.11 -23.42 -13.46
CA PRO A 299 6.99 -24.35 -13.60
C PRO A 299 5.64 -23.65 -13.52
N ASP A 300 4.66 -24.16 -14.27
CA ASP A 300 3.28 -23.70 -14.21
C ASP A 300 2.75 -23.85 -12.78
N THR A 301 2.40 -22.72 -12.15
CA THR A 301 2.08 -22.67 -10.72
C THR A 301 0.96 -21.68 -10.50
N PRO A 302 -0.20 -22.16 -10.00
CA PRO A 302 -1.35 -21.29 -9.77
C PRO A 302 -1.09 -20.31 -8.62
N ALA A 303 -1.66 -19.12 -8.76
CA ALA A 303 -1.52 -18.10 -7.74
C ALA A 303 -2.66 -17.08 -7.79
N VAL A 304 -2.92 -16.48 -6.63
CA VAL A 304 -3.89 -15.38 -6.45
C VAL A 304 -3.32 -14.35 -5.50
N GLY A 305 -3.60 -13.08 -5.75
CA GLY A 305 -3.11 -12.02 -4.88
C GLY A 305 -3.83 -10.70 -5.11
N PHE A 306 -3.48 -9.71 -4.31
CA PHE A 306 -3.92 -8.33 -4.51
C PHE A 306 -2.83 -7.32 -4.16
N ALA A 307 -2.99 -6.10 -4.67
CA ALA A 307 -2.22 -4.95 -4.26
C ALA A 307 -3.15 -3.78 -3.93
N ALA A 308 -2.97 -3.17 -2.78
CA ALA A 308 -3.67 -1.96 -2.36
C ALA A 308 -2.70 -0.78 -2.18
N GLY A 309 -3.08 0.40 -2.68
CA GLY A 309 -2.27 1.60 -2.57
C GLY A 309 -2.41 2.25 -1.21
N LEU A 310 -1.33 2.27 -0.41
CA LEU A 310 -1.32 2.91 0.92
C LEU A 310 -1.55 4.41 0.84
N ASP A 311 -0.96 5.09 -0.15
CA ASP A 311 -1.18 6.53 -0.37
C ASP A 311 -2.66 6.89 -0.48
N ARG A 312 -3.42 6.10 -1.24
CA ARG A 312 -4.86 6.30 -1.42
C ARG A 312 -5.65 5.91 -0.18
N THR A 313 -5.30 4.79 0.44
CA THR A 313 -5.97 4.31 1.65
C THR A 313 -5.84 5.31 2.79
N VAL A 314 -4.64 5.85 3.03
CA VAL A 314 -4.40 6.87 4.05
C VAL A 314 -5.16 8.17 3.75
N ALA A 315 -5.27 8.56 2.47
CA ALA A 315 -6.04 9.73 2.10
C ALA A 315 -7.54 9.59 2.45
N MET A 316 -8.08 8.37 2.46
CA MET A 316 -9.49 8.12 2.80
C MET A 316 -9.80 8.34 4.28
N PHE A 317 -8.81 8.31 5.18
CA PHE A 317 -9.07 8.64 6.58
C PHE A 317 -9.68 10.05 6.73
N ALA A 318 -9.14 11.03 6.02
CA ALA A 318 -9.67 12.39 6.05
C ALA A 318 -11.08 12.48 5.40
N GLU A 319 -11.30 11.76 4.31
CA GLU A 319 -12.59 11.75 3.60
C GLU A 319 -13.71 11.11 4.43
N GLU A 320 -13.38 10.11 5.26
CA GLU A 320 -14.34 9.46 6.17
C GLU A 320 -14.36 10.07 7.60
N GLY A 321 -13.61 11.15 7.81
CA GLY A 321 -13.55 11.81 9.13
C GLY A 321 -12.86 10.99 10.20
N ILE A 322 -11.98 10.06 9.82
CA ILE A 322 -11.19 9.24 10.74
C ILE A 322 -10.00 10.08 11.23
N GLU A 323 -10.05 10.49 12.48
CA GLU A 323 -8.98 11.27 13.08
C GLU A 323 -7.89 10.35 13.64
N ILE A 324 -6.69 10.48 13.10
CA ILE A 324 -5.50 9.79 13.61
C ILE A 324 -4.65 10.79 14.36
N VAL A 325 -4.63 10.66 15.67
CA VAL A 325 -3.83 11.51 16.55
C VAL A 325 -2.39 11.06 16.52
N ALA A 326 -1.49 11.89 15.98
CA ALA A 326 -0.06 11.64 16.03
C ALA A 326 0.44 11.65 17.49
N PRO A 327 1.25 10.70 17.93
CA PRO A 327 1.86 10.77 19.24
C PRO A 327 2.76 12.02 19.32
N PRO A 328 2.92 12.62 20.52
CA PRO A 328 3.81 13.73 20.68
C PRO A 328 5.25 13.35 20.30
N ALA A 329 6.03 14.32 19.80
CA ALA A 329 7.42 14.08 19.43
C ALA A 329 8.26 13.63 20.64
N ALA A 330 7.92 14.08 21.82
CA ALA A 330 8.39 13.59 23.09
C ALA A 330 7.30 13.75 24.15
N GLU A 331 6.94 12.68 24.83
CA GLU A 331 5.97 12.72 25.92
C GLU A 331 6.51 13.51 27.12
N LEU A 332 7.82 13.45 27.36
CA LEU A 332 8.54 14.21 28.38
C LEU A 332 9.61 15.10 27.74
N LEU A 333 9.63 16.37 28.10
CA LEU A 333 10.73 17.28 27.80
C LEU A 333 11.53 17.58 29.08
N VAL A 334 12.82 17.23 29.10
CA VAL A 334 13.74 17.66 30.15
C VAL A 334 14.26 19.05 29.82
N VAL A 335 14.12 19.98 30.77
CA VAL A 335 14.44 21.39 30.61
C VAL A 335 15.48 21.80 31.67
N PRO A 336 16.77 21.79 31.34
CA PRO A 336 17.78 22.35 32.19
C PRO A 336 17.62 23.89 32.24
N ASP A 337 17.53 24.42 33.47
CA ASP A 337 17.50 25.85 33.78
C ASP A 337 18.70 26.19 34.68
N GLY A 338 19.88 26.28 34.08
CA GLY A 338 21.15 26.41 34.77
C GLY A 338 21.78 25.11 35.32
N ALA A 339 21.13 23.98 35.08
CA ALA A 339 21.70 22.67 35.42
C ALA A 339 22.80 22.25 34.42
N PRO A 340 23.81 21.46 34.84
CA PRO A 340 24.79 20.88 33.92
C PRO A 340 24.13 20.00 32.87
N PRO A 341 24.56 20.04 31.59
CA PRO A 341 24.01 19.21 30.53
C PRO A 341 24.05 17.71 30.83
N GLU A 342 25.07 17.26 31.55
CA GLU A 342 25.26 15.87 31.97
C GLU A 342 24.14 15.41 32.90
N ALA A 343 23.69 16.27 33.82
CA ALA A 343 22.57 15.98 34.72
C ALA A 343 21.25 15.85 33.97
N ALA A 344 20.98 16.76 33.02
CA ALA A 344 19.83 16.68 32.16
C ALA A 344 19.84 15.42 31.28
N ALA A 345 21.02 15.04 30.77
CA ALA A 345 21.18 13.80 30.00
C ALA A 345 20.93 12.55 30.85
N GLU A 346 21.34 12.54 32.11
CA GLU A 346 21.11 11.44 33.05
C GLU A 346 19.60 11.29 33.36
N VAL A 347 18.93 12.39 33.68
CA VAL A 347 17.45 12.40 33.86
C VAL A 347 16.74 11.86 32.63
N ALA A 348 17.12 12.32 31.46
CA ALA A 348 16.51 11.84 30.21
C ALA A 348 16.77 10.34 30.00
N ARG A 349 17.94 9.81 30.34
CA ARG A 349 18.26 8.39 30.23
C ARG A 349 17.33 7.55 31.11
N ILE A 350 17.12 7.97 32.36
CA ILE A 350 16.21 7.30 33.30
C ILE A 350 14.78 7.28 32.75
N CYS A 351 14.33 8.40 32.19
CA CYS A 351 12.96 8.51 31.70
C CYS A 351 12.71 7.75 30.38
N ARG A 352 13.74 7.58 29.54
CA ARG A 352 13.63 6.87 28.24
C ARG A 352 13.28 5.40 28.36
N ASP A 353 13.50 4.79 29.52
CA ASP A 353 13.09 3.39 29.76
C ASP A 353 11.56 3.24 29.79
N VAL A 354 10.82 4.32 30.04
CA VAL A 354 9.36 4.29 30.20
C VAL A 354 8.60 5.23 29.27
N ARG A 355 9.21 6.33 28.82
CA ARG A 355 8.55 7.35 27.95
C ARG A 355 9.51 7.93 26.93
N SER A 356 8.95 8.32 25.77
CA SER A 356 9.70 9.09 24.79
C SER A 356 10.14 10.43 25.41
N THR A 357 11.47 10.65 25.48
CA THR A 357 12.04 11.78 26.22
C THR A 357 13.05 12.54 25.38
N ALA A 358 12.84 13.84 25.27
CA ALA A 358 13.77 14.79 24.67
C ALA A 358 14.38 15.72 25.73
N VAL A 359 15.48 16.40 25.39
CA VAL A 359 16.13 17.43 26.21
C VAL A 359 16.23 18.71 25.41
N ASP A 360 15.85 19.83 25.98
CA ASP A 360 16.08 21.17 25.40
C ASP A 360 17.41 21.76 25.87
N TYR A 361 18.48 21.46 25.18
CA TYR A 361 19.82 21.99 25.48
C TYR A 361 20.04 23.43 25.00
N SER A 362 19.04 24.10 24.44
CA SER A 362 19.22 25.48 23.97
C SER A 362 19.38 26.46 25.10
N ASP A 363 20.08 27.59 24.84
CA ASP A 363 20.27 28.70 25.80
C ASP A 363 19.03 29.63 25.89
N ARG A 364 17.87 29.18 25.40
CA ARG A 364 16.65 29.98 25.48
C ARG A 364 16.14 30.10 26.90
N SER A 365 15.36 31.18 27.16
CA SER A 365 14.72 31.36 28.47
C SER A 365 13.78 30.20 28.80
N LEU A 366 13.60 29.92 30.10
CA LEU A 366 12.62 28.91 30.58
C LEU A 366 11.25 29.06 29.96
N LYS A 367 10.74 30.29 29.85
CA LYS A 367 9.46 30.59 29.17
C LYS A 367 9.44 30.14 27.71
N ALA A 368 10.54 30.26 26.99
CA ALA A 368 10.66 29.80 25.60
C ALA A 368 10.73 28.27 25.50
N LYS A 369 11.43 27.59 26.43
CA LYS A 369 11.50 26.14 26.55
C LYS A 369 10.13 25.55 26.89
N MET A 370 9.37 26.17 27.83
CA MET A 370 8.01 25.75 28.16
C MET A 370 7.03 25.88 26.97
N ARG A 371 7.17 26.94 26.16
CA ARG A 371 6.41 27.06 24.92
C ARG A 371 6.79 26.01 23.89
N ALA A 372 8.06 25.60 23.87
CA ALA A 372 8.50 24.51 23.02
C ALA A 372 7.90 23.17 23.46
N ALA A 373 7.87 22.86 24.76
CA ALA A 373 7.21 21.67 25.30
C ALA A 373 5.74 21.59 24.89
N ASN A 374 5.01 22.70 25.00
CA ASN A 374 3.60 22.77 24.58
C ASN A 374 3.44 22.51 23.07
N ARG A 375 4.32 23.09 22.22
CA ARG A 375 4.29 22.83 20.76
C ARG A 375 4.68 21.42 20.38
N LEU A 376 5.52 20.75 21.18
CA LEU A 376 5.88 19.34 21.00
C LEU A 376 4.73 18.39 21.43
N GLY A 377 3.71 18.94 22.12
CA GLY A 377 2.64 18.13 22.69
C GLY A 377 3.09 17.32 23.90
N SER A 378 4.20 17.73 24.56
CA SER A 378 4.72 16.98 25.71
C SER A 378 3.69 16.98 26.85
N ARG A 379 3.42 15.80 27.40
CA ARG A 379 2.53 15.63 28.54
C ARG A 379 3.19 16.10 29.83
N TRP A 380 4.52 15.87 29.94
CA TRP A 380 5.30 16.25 31.12
C TRP A 380 6.51 17.08 30.73
N VAL A 381 6.91 17.92 31.70
CA VAL A 381 8.18 18.64 31.65
C VAL A 381 8.94 18.36 32.95
N ALA A 382 10.18 17.94 32.85
CA ALA A 382 11.12 17.78 33.94
C ALA A 382 12.03 19.02 33.99
N LEU A 383 11.77 19.91 34.91
CA LEU A 383 12.62 21.11 35.16
C LEU A 383 13.78 20.77 36.10
N LEU A 384 14.96 21.24 35.77
CA LEU A 384 16.16 20.91 36.51
C LEU A 384 17.09 22.12 36.58
N ASN A 385 17.34 22.64 37.79
CA ASN A 385 18.36 23.65 38.05
C ASN A 385 19.63 23.02 38.64
N ALA A 386 20.67 23.82 38.87
CA ALA A 386 21.95 23.34 39.37
C ALA A 386 21.86 22.75 40.79
N GLU A 387 21.03 23.33 41.67
CA GLU A 387 20.81 22.86 43.04
C GLU A 387 20.08 21.52 43.03
N GLU A 388 19.02 21.42 42.27
CA GLU A 388 18.23 20.19 42.11
C GLU A 388 19.05 19.05 41.51
N ALA A 389 19.92 19.37 40.53
CA ALA A 389 20.84 18.40 39.98
C ALA A 389 21.82 17.86 41.05
N GLY A 390 22.36 18.74 41.93
CA GLY A 390 23.23 18.33 43.02
C GLY A 390 22.56 17.45 44.07
N ARG A 391 21.25 17.64 44.31
CA ARG A 391 20.42 16.81 45.20
C ARG A 391 19.82 15.58 44.52
N ARG A 392 20.01 15.42 43.21
CA ARG A 392 19.41 14.36 42.37
C ARG A 392 17.87 14.35 42.44
N VAL A 393 17.27 15.54 42.43
CA VAL A 393 15.81 15.75 42.36
C VAL A 393 15.47 16.56 41.11
N VAL A 394 14.20 16.58 40.73
CA VAL A 394 13.70 17.28 39.56
C VAL A 394 12.27 17.76 39.82
N GLN A 395 11.86 18.88 39.25
CA GLN A 395 10.50 19.36 39.27
C GLN A 395 9.75 18.74 38.08
N LEU A 396 8.93 17.76 38.33
CA LEU A 396 8.05 17.19 37.31
C LEU A 396 6.75 17.96 37.24
N LYS A 397 6.46 18.49 36.05
CA LYS A 397 5.23 19.25 35.78
C LYS A 397 4.38 18.53 34.74
N GLU A 398 3.11 18.30 35.07
CA GLU A 398 2.11 17.86 34.10
C GLU A 398 1.54 19.07 33.33
N MET A 399 1.60 19.04 32.01
CA MET A 399 1.27 20.20 31.17
C MET A 399 -0.24 20.49 31.13
N ALA A 400 -1.08 19.47 31.19
CA ALA A 400 -2.54 19.63 31.13
C ALA A 400 -3.12 20.12 32.47
N GLY A 401 -2.70 19.54 33.60
CA GLY A 401 -3.25 19.87 34.93
C GLY A 401 -2.54 21.01 35.65
N GLY A 402 -1.35 21.40 35.16
CA GLY A 402 -0.52 22.42 35.79
C GLY A 402 0.13 22.00 37.13
N GLU A 403 -0.12 20.78 37.57
CA GLU A 403 0.47 20.25 38.81
C GLU A 403 1.99 20.08 38.66
N GLN A 404 2.74 20.53 39.67
CA GLN A 404 4.18 20.45 39.71
C GLN A 404 4.62 19.87 41.07
N ARG A 405 5.54 18.89 41.03
CA ARG A 405 6.03 18.23 42.22
C ARG A 405 7.53 17.95 42.11
N GLU A 406 8.24 18.07 43.22
CA GLU A 406 9.61 17.66 43.33
C GLU A 406 9.69 16.14 43.53
N LEU A 407 10.55 15.47 42.76
CA LEU A 407 10.74 14.02 42.80
C LEU A 407 12.23 13.68 42.76
N PRO A 408 12.67 12.65 43.51
CA PRO A 408 13.99 12.03 43.27
C PRO A 408 14.03 11.42 41.84
N TRP A 409 15.20 11.47 41.21
CA TRP A 409 15.37 10.88 39.87
C TRP A 409 14.98 9.41 39.81
N ALA A 410 15.25 8.63 40.88
CA ALA A 410 14.91 7.22 40.97
C ALA A 410 13.41 6.93 40.92
N GLU A 411 12.56 7.91 41.27
CA GLU A 411 11.11 7.77 41.31
C GLU A 411 10.44 8.17 39.96
N LEU A 412 11.21 8.80 39.03
CA LEU A 412 10.69 9.26 37.75
C LEU A 412 10.03 8.14 36.93
N PRO A 413 10.62 6.92 36.82
CA PRO A 413 9.97 5.85 36.04
C PRO A 413 8.58 5.49 36.56
N GLN A 414 8.41 5.43 37.89
CA GLN A 414 7.12 5.17 38.52
C GLN A 414 6.11 6.33 38.31
N ALA A 415 6.60 7.56 38.40
CA ALA A 415 5.76 8.76 38.28
C ALA A 415 5.27 9.03 36.85
N LEU A 416 5.94 8.43 35.86
CA LEU A 416 5.65 8.59 34.44
C LEU A 416 4.86 7.38 33.86
N THR A 417 4.65 6.33 34.62
CA THR A 417 3.84 5.19 34.20
C THR A 417 2.36 5.52 34.27
#